data_08b23d90ee843174701dd98fea52df43
#
_entry.id   08b23d90ee843174701dd98fea52df43
#
_cell.length_a   1.000
_cell.length_b   1.000
_cell.length_c   1.000
_cell.angle_alpha   90.00
_cell.angle_beta   90.00
_cell.angle_gamma   90.00
#
_symmetry.space_group_name_H-M   'P 1'
#
loop_
_entity.id
_entity.type
_entity.pdbx_description
1 polymer ?
#
loop_
_entity_poly.entity_id
_entity_poly.type
_entity_poly.pdbx_seq_one_letter_code
_entity_poly.pdbx_strand_id
1 'polypeptide(L)'
;MYVPEVLQNRSYLLTIIALITTISALGPFFVAEITPTLAAHASLHIAAITFGVFLFILSIMAYKTTNNSNMIFTAFAFATFTMLSIFLLEEDLISDHMQHNEAIWVDVLLTLMIGFFGIGVFSNQKFKGKTNLI
;
A
#
# COMPACT_ATOMS: atom_id res chain seq x y z
N MET A 1 15.02 -2.83 -22.02
CA MET A 1 15.12 -3.07 -20.56
C MET A 1 14.68 -4.50 -20.29
N TYR A 2 15.57 -5.36 -19.78
CA TYR A 2 15.29 -6.78 -19.56
C TYR A 2 14.34 -6.89 -18.35
N VAL A 3 13.10 -7.28 -18.59
CA VAL A 3 12.15 -7.59 -17.50
C VAL A 3 12.32 -9.08 -17.21
N PRO A 4 12.70 -9.47 -15.99
CA PRO A 4 12.85 -10.88 -15.63
C PRO A 4 11.54 -11.66 -15.91
N GLU A 5 11.63 -12.89 -16.38
CA GLU A 5 10.46 -13.75 -16.68
C GLU A 5 9.50 -13.90 -15.50
N VAL A 6 10.04 -13.84 -14.29
CA VAL A 6 9.26 -13.86 -13.01
C VAL A 6 8.23 -12.74 -12.95
N LEU A 7 8.53 -11.54 -13.49
CA LEU A 7 7.63 -10.40 -13.50
C LEU A 7 6.61 -10.46 -14.64
N GLN A 8 6.81 -11.33 -15.62
CA GLN A 8 5.86 -11.54 -16.72
C GLN A 8 4.73 -12.49 -16.32
N ASN A 9 4.99 -13.42 -15.40
CA ASN A 9 3.98 -14.35 -14.92
C ASN A 9 3.24 -13.77 -13.72
N ARG A 10 2.08 -13.16 -13.97
CA ARG A 10 1.24 -12.50 -12.93
C ARG A 10 0.88 -13.42 -11.78
N SER A 11 0.59 -14.70 -12.07
CA SER A 11 0.24 -15.67 -11.04
C SER A 11 1.41 -15.96 -10.10
N TYR A 12 2.61 -16.12 -10.66
CA TYR A 12 3.82 -16.35 -9.89
C TYR A 12 4.19 -15.14 -9.01
N LEU A 13 4.08 -13.93 -9.56
CA LEU A 13 4.31 -12.70 -8.83
C LEU A 13 3.35 -12.55 -7.65
N LEU A 14 2.05 -12.79 -7.86
CA LEU A 14 1.05 -12.74 -6.79
C LEU A 14 1.33 -13.78 -5.70
N THR A 15 1.76 -14.98 -6.08
CA THR A 15 2.11 -16.04 -5.12
C THR A 15 3.31 -15.62 -4.25
N ILE A 16 4.34 -15.03 -4.85
CA ILE A 16 5.51 -14.52 -4.11
C ILE A 16 5.09 -13.41 -3.14
N ILE A 17 4.30 -12.44 -3.61
CA ILE A 17 3.81 -11.34 -2.75
C ILE A 17 3.00 -11.91 -1.57
N ALA A 18 2.06 -12.81 -1.83
CA ALA A 18 1.25 -13.44 -0.80
C ALA A 18 2.12 -14.20 0.22
N LEU A 19 3.12 -14.96 -0.26
CA LEU A 19 4.03 -15.71 0.60
C LEU A 19 4.86 -14.77 1.51
N ILE A 20 5.48 -13.74 0.93
CA ILE A 20 6.29 -12.78 1.69
C ILE A 20 5.42 -12.05 2.71
N THR A 21 4.22 -11.59 2.31
CA THR A 21 3.29 -10.90 3.21
C THR A 21 2.87 -11.80 4.37
N THR A 22 2.56 -13.07 4.09
CA THR A 22 2.18 -14.04 5.13
C THR A 22 3.33 -14.31 6.11
N ILE A 23 4.54 -14.53 5.60
CA ILE A 23 5.72 -14.77 6.44
C ILE A 23 6.02 -13.55 7.31
N SER A 24 5.97 -12.34 6.74
CA SER A 24 6.20 -11.10 7.50
C SER A 24 5.14 -10.88 8.57
N ALA A 25 3.87 -11.16 8.29
CA ALA A 25 2.77 -11.02 9.23
C ALA A 25 2.83 -12.02 10.40
N LEU A 26 3.49 -13.16 10.24
CA LEU A 26 3.64 -14.14 11.31
C LEU A 26 4.72 -13.73 12.35
N GLY A 27 5.61 -12.80 11.99
CA GLY A 27 6.71 -12.37 12.86
C GLY A 27 6.31 -12.03 14.29
N PRO A 28 5.30 -11.19 14.56
CA PRO A 28 4.90 -10.79 15.91
C PRO A 28 4.49 -11.96 16.82
N PHE A 29 3.97 -13.05 16.27
CA PHE A 29 3.57 -14.22 17.07
C PHE A 29 4.73 -15.01 17.66
N PHE A 30 5.95 -14.77 17.18
CA PHE A 30 7.17 -15.40 17.70
C PHE A 30 7.88 -14.55 18.77
N VAL A 31 7.36 -13.37 19.09
CA VAL A 31 7.92 -12.50 20.12
C VAL A 31 7.25 -12.85 21.46
N ALA A 32 8.02 -13.42 22.39
CA ALA A 32 7.53 -14.00 23.64
C ALA A 32 6.89 -12.98 24.62
N GLU A 33 7.20 -11.70 24.48
CA GLU A 33 6.76 -10.63 25.39
C GLU A 33 5.47 -9.92 24.93
N ILE A 34 4.93 -10.27 23.76
CA ILE A 34 3.76 -9.62 23.17
C ILE A 34 2.49 -10.43 23.46
N THR A 35 1.44 -9.76 23.91
CA THR A 35 0.12 -10.42 24.09
C THR A 35 -0.46 -10.89 22.74
N PRO A 36 -1.23 -11.99 22.70
CA PRO A 36 -1.80 -12.50 21.45
C PRO A 36 -2.66 -11.48 20.69
N THR A 37 -3.35 -10.58 21.40
CA THR A 37 -4.15 -9.51 20.82
C THR A 37 -3.30 -8.48 20.14
N LEU A 38 -2.22 -8.02 20.79
CA LEU A 38 -1.27 -7.07 20.23
C LEU A 38 -0.49 -7.70 19.06
N ALA A 39 -0.11 -8.98 19.16
CA ALA A 39 0.52 -9.70 18.08
C ALA A 39 -0.37 -9.77 16.83
N ALA A 40 -1.67 -10.05 17.01
CA ALA A 40 -2.61 -10.07 15.89
C ALA A 40 -2.76 -8.69 15.24
N HIS A 41 -2.85 -7.62 16.03
CA HIS A 41 -2.96 -6.24 15.53
C HIS A 41 -1.69 -5.82 14.77
N ALA A 42 -0.53 -6.00 15.38
CA ALA A 42 0.77 -5.74 14.74
C ALA A 42 0.96 -6.54 13.43
N SER A 43 0.49 -7.80 13.40
CA SER A 43 0.54 -8.62 12.19
C SER A 43 -0.26 -8.03 11.03
N LEU A 44 -1.44 -7.45 11.29
CA LEU A 44 -2.25 -6.80 10.27
C LEU A 44 -1.54 -5.56 9.71
N HIS A 45 -0.92 -4.73 10.55
CA HIS A 45 -0.16 -3.56 10.09
C HIS A 45 1.09 -3.95 9.31
N ILE A 46 1.83 -4.97 9.74
CA ILE A 46 2.99 -5.49 9.00
C ILE A 46 2.58 -6.06 7.65
N ALA A 47 1.47 -6.80 7.59
CA ALA A 47 0.91 -7.27 6.31
C ALA A 47 0.54 -6.11 5.40
N ALA A 48 -0.14 -5.08 5.93
CA ALA A 48 -0.53 -3.88 5.20
C ALA A 48 0.69 -3.11 4.65
N ILE A 49 1.72 -2.91 5.47
CA ILE A 49 2.98 -2.26 5.07
C ILE A 49 3.64 -3.05 3.93
N THR A 50 3.82 -4.37 4.12
CA THR A 50 4.46 -5.23 3.13
C THR A 50 3.71 -5.19 1.80
N PHE A 51 2.38 -5.35 1.84
CA PHE A 51 1.54 -5.32 0.66
C PHE A 51 1.52 -3.93 0.00
N GLY A 52 1.46 -2.85 0.79
CA GLY A 52 1.50 -1.48 0.31
C GLY A 52 2.80 -1.14 -0.43
N VAL A 53 3.96 -1.59 0.10
CA VAL A 53 5.27 -1.43 -0.56
C VAL A 53 5.29 -2.17 -1.90
N PHE A 54 4.79 -3.41 -1.98
CA PHE A 54 4.70 -4.13 -3.25
C PHE A 54 3.83 -3.40 -4.26
N LEU A 55 2.65 -2.94 -3.87
CA LEU A 55 1.75 -2.21 -4.76
C LEU A 55 2.35 -0.87 -5.22
N PHE A 56 3.08 -0.18 -4.36
CA PHE A 56 3.84 1.02 -4.72
C PHE A 56 4.86 0.70 -5.82
N ILE A 57 5.71 -0.31 -5.63
CA ILE A 57 6.72 -0.73 -6.61
C ILE A 57 6.05 -1.12 -7.94
N LEU A 58 4.99 -1.92 -7.90
CA LEU A 58 4.26 -2.33 -9.10
C LEU A 58 3.64 -1.15 -9.84
N SER A 59 3.12 -0.15 -9.12
CA SER A 59 2.57 1.07 -9.72
C SER A 59 3.64 1.90 -10.42
N ILE A 60 4.83 2.03 -9.83
CA ILE A 60 5.98 2.69 -10.47
C ILE A 60 6.44 1.92 -11.72
N MET A 61 6.51 0.59 -11.65
CA MET A 61 6.86 -0.23 -12.81
C MET A 61 5.81 -0.11 -13.93
N ALA A 62 4.53 -0.13 -13.56
CA ALA A 62 3.43 0.08 -14.51
C ALA A 62 3.52 1.47 -15.17
N TYR A 63 3.84 2.51 -14.41
CA TYR A 63 4.10 3.84 -14.98
C TYR A 63 5.23 3.81 -16.01
N LYS A 64 6.37 3.21 -15.67
CA LYS A 64 7.54 3.13 -16.58
C LYS A 64 7.25 2.35 -17.87
N THR A 65 6.37 1.37 -17.82
CA THR A 65 6.04 0.53 -18.99
C THR A 65 4.94 1.12 -19.85
N THR A 66 3.93 1.77 -19.24
CA THR A 66 2.75 2.29 -19.94
C THR A 66 2.83 3.78 -20.25
N ASN A 67 3.76 4.49 -19.61
CA ASN A 67 3.87 5.97 -19.61
C ASN A 67 2.54 6.67 -19.26
N ASN A 68 1.71 6.01 -18.44
CA ASN A 68 0.42 6.53 -17.99
C ASN A 68 0.58 7.26 -16.66
N SER A 69 0.45 8.60 -16.68
CA SER A 69 0.63 9.45 -15.50
C SER A 69 -0.29 9.07 -14.33
N ASN A 70 -1.44 8.43 -14.59
CA ASN A 70 -2.35 8.00 -13.53
C ASN A 70 -1.72 6.96 -12.60
N MET A 71 -0.78 6.16 -13.11
CA MET A 71 -0.05 5.18 -12.29
C MET A 71 0.83 5.83 -11.23
N ILE A 72 1.28 7.07 -11.46
CA ILE A 72 2.01 7.84 -10.45
C ILE A 72 1.08 8.18 -9.27
N PHE A 73 -0.13 8.66 -9.53
CA PHE A 73 -1.10 8.97 -8.47
C PHE A 73 -1.47 7.72 -7.67
N THR A 74 -1.62 6.58 -8.35
CA THR A 74 -1.83 5.29 -7.70
C THR A 74 -0.63 4.90 -6.83
N ALA A 75 0.60 5.13 -7.29
CA ALA A 75 1.80 4.90 -6.49
C ALA A 75 1.83 5.80 -5.24
N PHE A 76 1.51 7.09 -5.37
CA PHE A 76 1.40 7.99 -4.21
C PHE A 76 0.33 7.54 -3.22
N ALA A 77 -0.81 7.03 -3.68
CA ALA A 77 -1.84 6.48 -2.81
C ALA A 77 -1.31 5.29 -1.98
N PHE A 78 -0.57 4.37 -2.60
CA PHE A 78 0.03 3.24 -1.88
C PHE A 78 1.17 3.66 -0.96
N ALA A 79 1.97 4.67 -1.33
CA ALA A 79 2.98 5.23 -0.44
C ALA A 79 2.34 5.84 0.82
N THR A 80 1.26 6.61 0.65
CA THR A 80 0.51 7.22 1.76
C THR A 80 -0.14 6.14 2.65
N PHE A 81 -0.71 5.09 2.04
CA PHE A 81 -1.26 3.94 2.77
C PHE A 81 -0.20 3.22 3.60
N THR A 82 0.98 2.98 3.01
CA THR A 82 2.10 2.34 3.72
C THR A 82 2.56 3.20 4.89
N MET A 83 2.66 4.52 4.70
CA MET A 83 3.04 5.46 5.75
C MET A 83 2.03 5.48 6.90
N LEU A 84 0.73 5.49 6.58
CA LEU A 84 -0.34 5.38 7.56
C LEU A 84 -0.22 4.08 8.39
N SER A 85 0.02 2.95 7.72
CA SER A 85 0.16 1.66 8.39
C SER A 85 1.39 1.61 9.31
N ILE A 86 2.48 2.31 8.96
CA ILE A 86 3.67 2.44 9.82
C ILE A 86 3.33 3.26 11.07
N PHE A 87 2.65 4.40 10.93
CA PHE A 87 2.26 5.22 12.07
C PHE A 87 1.34 4.47 13.03
N LEU A 88 0.35 3.74 12.51
CA LEU A 88 -0.56 2.95 13.35
C LEU A 88 0.19 1.81 14.07
N LEU A 89 1.16 1.18 13.41
CA LEU A 89 1.99 0.16 14.05
C LEU A 89 2.85 0.75 15.18
N GLU A 90 3.43 1.94 14.98
CA GLU A 90 4.23 2.63 15.97
C GLU A 90 3.38 3.02 17.18
N GLU A 91 2.16 3.52 16.95
CA GLU A 91 1.20 3.83 18.01
C GLU A 91 0.88 2.60 18.86
N ASP A 92 0.57 1.47 18.24
CA ASP A 92 0.27 0.21 18.95
C ASP A 92 1.42 -0.30 19.82
N LEU A 93 2.66 -0.08 19.40
CA LEU A 93 3.84 -0.59 20.09
C LEU A 93 4.35 0.33 21.22
N ILE A 94 4.10 1.64 21.13
CA ILE A 94 4.70 2.64 22.02
C ILE A 94 3.69 3.19 23.03
N SER A 95 2.39 3.15 22.72
CA SER A 95 1.40 3.91 23.47
C SER A 95 0.67 3.11 24.53
N ASP A 96 1.07 3.28 25.78
CA ASP A 96 0.20 3.01 26.92
C ASP A 96 -0.81 4.16 27.18
N HIS A 97 -0.57 5.36 26.61
CA HIS A 97 -1.39 6.57 26.83
C HIS A 97 -1.24 7.57 25.69
N MET A 98 -1.98 7.46 24.60
CA MET A 98 -1.92 8.49 23.57
C MET A 98 -3.12 9.44 23.55
N GLN A 99 -2.78 10.72 23.51
CA GLN A 99 -3.71 11.85 23.49
C GLN A 99 -4.24 12.13 22.06
N HIS A 100 -5.40 12.71 22.00
CA HIS A 100 -6.28 13.08 20.86
C HIS A 100 -5.63 13.72 19.60
N ASN A 101 -4.35 14.09 19.64
CA ASN A 101 -3.70 14.79 18.52
C ASN A 101 -3.30 13.88 17.34
N GLU A 102 -3.21 12.58 17.55
CA GLU A 102 -2.75 11.65 16.52
C GLU A 102 -3.83 11.26 15.53
N ALA A 103 -5.09 11.27 15.95
CA ALA A 103 -6.24 11.04 15.07
C ALA A 103 -6.25 11.99 13.86
N ILE A 104 -5.78 13.25 14.02
CA ILE A 104 -5.75 14.23 12.94
C ILE A 104 -4.79 13.82 11.82
N TRP A 105 -3.60 13.32 12.16
CA TRP A 105 -2.63 12.89 11.15
C TRP A 105 -3.10 11.65 10.39
N VAL A 106 -3.76 10.72 11.08
CA VAL A 106 -4.37 9.53 10.48
C VAL A 106 -5.44 9.95 9.46
N ASP A 107 -6.32 10.88 9.83
CA ASP A 107 -7.38 11.39 8.96
C ASP A 107 -6.82 12.14 7.74
N VAL A 108 -5.76 12.93 7.92
CA VAL A 108 -5.08 13.62 6.82
C VAL A 108 -4.47 12.63 5.85
N LEU A 109 -3.73 11.63 6.34
CA LEU A 109 -3.12 10.60 5.49
C LEU A 109 -4.17 9.76 4.76
N LEU A 110 -5.26 9.39 5.44
CA LEU A 110 -6.38 8.68 4.83
C LEU A 110 -7.02 9.50 3.71
N THR A 111 -7.25 10.79 3.95
CA THR A 111 -7.82 11.72 2.96
C THR A 111 -6.91 11.86 1.75
N LEU A 112 -5.60 12.01 1.96
CA LEU A 112 -4.60 12.07 0.89
C LEU A 112 -4.57 10.77 0.07
N MET A 113 -4.59 9.62 0.74
CA MET A 113 -4.63 8.31 0.08
C MET A 113 -5.85 8.18 -0.83
N ILE A 114 -7.04 8.49 -0.32
CA ILE A 114 -8.29 8.45 -1.10
C ILE A 114 -8.24 9.46 -2.25
N GLY A 115 -7.72 10.67 -2.00
CA GLY A 115 -7.57 11.72 -3.01
C GLY A 115 -6.65 11.27 -4.16
N PHE A 116 -5.45 10.77 -3.88
CA PHE A 116 -4.52 10.27 -4.89
C PHE A 116 -5.10 9.08 -5.67
N PHE A 117 -5.72 8.13 -4.96
CA PHE A 117 -6.36 7.00 -5.62
C PHE A 117 -7.50 7.45 -6.52
N GLY A 118 -8.34 8.38 -6.06
CA GLY A 118 -9.43 8.96 -6.84
C GLY A 118 -8.91 9.63 -8.12
N ILE A 119 -7.87 10.48 -8.02
CA ILE A 119 -7.25 11.10 -9.19
C ILE A 119 -6.71 10.03 -10.15
N GLY A 120 -6.01 9.02 -9.62
CA GLY A 120 -5.46 7.92 -10.42
C GLY A 120 -6.53 7.15 -11.21
N VAL A 121 -7.69 6.92 -10.61
CA VAL A 121 -8.80 6.17 -11.24
C VAL A 121 -9.61 7.05 -12.20
N PHE A 122 -9.98 8.27 -11.79
CA PHE A 122 -10.97 9.08 -12.54
C PHE A 122 -10.35 9.97 -13.60
N SER A 123 -9.05 10.29 -13.55
CA SER A 123 -8.45 11.18 -14.55
C SER A 123 -8.44 10.56 -15.97
N ASN A 124 -8.54 9.25 -16.08
CA ASN A 124 -8.51 8.53 -17.36
C ASN A 124 -9.84 8.55 -18.14
N GLN A 125 -10.94 9.00 -17.55
CA GLN A 125 -12.25 8.98 -18.22
C GLN A 125 -12.43 10.11 -19.24
N LYS A 126 -11.66 11.19 -19.15
CA LYS A 126 -11.80 12.35 -20.05
C LYS A 126 -11.23 12.14 -21.45
N PHE A 127 -10.40 11.14 -21.70
CA PHE A 127 -9.74 10.95 -23.00
C PHE A 127 -10.53 10.11 -24.01
N LYS A 128 -11.49 9.28 -23.58
CA LYS A 128 -12.29 8.43 -24.50
C LYS A 128 -13.47 9.14 -25.14
N GLY A 129 -13.82 10.34 -24.70
CA GLY A 129 -14.99 11.07 -25.20
C GLY A 129 -14.77 11.94 -26.45
N LYS A 130 -13.51 12.12 -26.92
CA LYS A 130 -13.19 13.04 -28.04
C LYS A 130 -12.88 12.37 -29.37
N THR A 131 -12.87 11.06 -29.49
CA THR A 131 -12.45 10.37 -30.72
C THR A 131 -13.63 9.86 -31.59
N ASN A 132 -14.89 10.12 -31.25
CA ASN A 132 -16.06 9.68 -32.02
C ASN A 132 -16.86 10.81 -32.68
N LEU A 133 -16.21 11.95 -32.97
CA LEU A 133 -16.83 13.02 -33.74
C LEU A 133 -15.92 13.45 -34.90
N ILE A 134 -15.62 12.52 -35.81
CA ILE A 134 -15.20 12.84 -37.19
C ILE A 134 -15.78 11.75 -38.10
#